data_d584afd2ae2ac31fc59f4cea7ef664a3
#
_entry.id   d584afd2ae2ac31fc59f4cea7ef664a3
#
_cell.length_a   1.000
_cell.length_b   1.000
_cell.length_c   1.000
_cell.angle_alpha   90.00
_cell.angle_beta   90.00
_cell.angle_gamma   90.00
#
_symmetry.space_group_name_H-M   'P 1'
#
loop_
_entity.id
_entity.type
_entity.pdbx_description
1 polymer ?
#
loop_
_entity_poly.entity_id
_entity_poly.type
_entity_poly.pdbx_seq_one_letter_code
_entity_poly.pdbx_strand_id
1 'polypeptide(L)'
;MLDKKEIRSLAIPAILYNITEPLIGLADTAIIGQMENNSTIAQGGVGLAAGLIATLIWGFAQMRTSLSAIISRQYGAQTISRIKSLIPQTLVVTMLTGIILAILLGINYDYVSHFLYGDINDMTFKFSEDYFIIRLYGLPLGLLIALFFGVFRGFQNTYWAMYIGIIGGISNIFLDYIFVLGVDNYISPMGVEGAAWASVISQMLMTLLCVIFFLIKTPFNFKITNRINPFFKEMLLIFMNMFIRTMVLNFVFIISNRYANSYGSNSLAAYTIAYNIWIFSAFFIDGYSNAGNALAGKYIGEKNNEKLKKLGNTLLKINIKIAIVLMCFYTILYQLIGGIFNSNENVIEVFENVFWIVILAQPFNSIAFTFDGIFKGLGKAVDLRNTLIIGTFLFFIPTIYLLDLIIPQLISVWIALSAWMLYRGISLLVKFRKIVNS
;
A
#
# COMPACT_ATOMS: atom_id res chain seq x y z
N MET A 1 -2.43 31.42 7.90
CA MET A 1 -3.54 30.44 7.89
C MET A 1 -3.06 29.17 7.24
N LEU A 2 -3.49 27.99 7.72
CA LEU A 2 -3.22 26.74 7.01
C LEU A 2 -4.08 26.72 5.74
N ASP A 3 -3.47 26.59 4.57
CA ASP A 3 -4.21 26.63 3.32
C ASP A 3 -4.84 25.25 3.06
N LYS A 4 -6.18 25.16 3.19
CA LYS A 4 -6.94 23.95 2.85
C LYS A 4 -6.76 23.56 1.38
N LYS A 5 -6.42 24.52 0.51
CA LYS A 5 -6.17 24.27 -0.90
C LYS A 5 -4.87 23.48 -1.08
N GLU A 6 -3.82 23.80 -0.27
CA GLU A 6 -2.56 23.05 -0.27
C GLU A 6 -2.76 21.60 0.17
N ILE A 7 -3.59 21.35 1.20
CA ILE A 7 -3.92 19.98 1.63
C ILE A 7 -4.66 19.23 0.52
N ARG A 8 -5.67 19.83 -0.11
CA ARG A 8 -6.46 19.18 -1.17
C ARG A 8 -5.64 18.90 -2.42
N SER A 9 -4.74 19.80 -2.81
CA SER A 9 -3.87 19.60 -3.96
C SER A 9 -2.90 18.44 -3.80
N LEU A 10 -2.60 18.02 -2.56
CA LEU A 10 -1.79 16.84 -2.29
C LEU A 10 -2.66 15.58 -2.07
N ALA A 11 -3.83 15.73 -1.44
CA ALA A 11 -4.67 14.60 -1.07
C ALA A 11 -5.43 14.02 -2.27
N ILE A 12 -6.07 14.86 -3.11
CA ILE A 12 -6.90 14.38 -4.21
C ILE A 12 -6.11 13.55 -5.23
N PRO A 13 -4.92 13.98 -5.72
CA PRO A 13 -4.12 13.16 -6.61
C PRO A 13 -3.64 11.86 -5.96
N ALA A 14 -3.37 11.88 -4.64
CA ALA A 14 -2.97 10.68 -3.92
C ALA A 14 -4.12 9.67 -3.79
N ILE A 15 -5.36 10.13 -3.58
CA ILE A 15 -6.56 9.27 -3.58
C ILE A 15 -6.73 8.60 -4.95
N LEU A 16 -6.68 9.40 -6.03
CA LEU A 16 -6.84 8.88 -7.39
C LEU A 16 -5.78 7.83 -7.72
N TYR A 17 -4.54 8.09 -7.35
CA TYR A 17 -3.47 7.10 -7.52
C TYR A 17 -3.71 5.83 -6.68
N ASN A 18 -4.10 5.95 -5.41
CA ASN A 18 -4.35 4.80 -4.54
C ASN A 18 -5.47 3.89 -5.04
N ILE A 19 -6.48 4.45 -5.73
CA ILE A 19 -7.59 3.69 -6.32
C ILE A 19 -7.18 3.03 -7.64
N THR A 20 -6.23 3.61 -8.38
CA THR A 20 -5.80 3.11 -9.69
C THR A 20 -5.18 1.71 -9.58
N GLU A 21 -4.35 1.45 -8.57
CA GLU A 21 -3.66 0.16 -8.38
C GLU A 21 -4.65 -1.02 -8.19
N PRO A 22 -5.65 -0.96 -7.30
CA PRO A 22 -6.68 -2.00 -7.20
C PRO A 22 -7.51 -2.17 -8.49
N LEU A 23 -7.81 -1.08 -9.20
CA LEU A 23 -8.56 -1.17 -10.45
C LEU A 23 -7.78 -1.91 -11.54
N ILE A 24 -6.47 -1.70 -11.62
CA ILE A 24 -5.60 -2.47 -12.52
C ILE A 24 -5.67 -3.96 -12.17
N GLY A 25 -5.48 -4.33 -10.92
CA GLY A 25 -5.54 -5.72 -10.48
C GLY A 25 -6.88 -6.40 -10.76
N LEU A 26 -7.99 -5.67 -10.66
CA LEU A 26 -9.31 -6.16 -11.04
C LEU A 26 -9.43 -6.37 -12.56
N ALA A 27 -8.91 -5.43 -13.36
CA ALA A 27 -8.91 -5.52 -14.81
C ALA A 27 -8.06 -6.72 -15.30
N ASP A 28 -6.84 -6.88 -14.77
CA ASP A 28 -5.96 -8.01 -15.07
C ASP A 28 -6.68 -9.35 -14.79
N THR A 29 -7.30 -9.47 -13.61
CA THR A 29 -8.04 -10.68 -13.24
C THR A 29 -9.23 -10.92 -14.18
N ALA A 30 -9.96 -9.87 -14.55
CA ALA A 30 -11.10 -9.98 -15.46
C ALA A 30 -10.68 -10.40 -16.89
N ILE A 31 -9.57 -9.85 -17.39
CA ILE A 31 -9.03 -10.18 -18.73
C ILE A 31 -8.51 -11.62 -18.77
N ILE A 32 -7.75 -12.05 -17.75
CA ILE A 32 -7.29 -13.45 -17.64
C ILE A 32 -8.49 -14.41 -17.56
N GLY A 33 -9.58 -13.99 -16.90
CA GLY A 33 -10.82 -14.76 -16.81
C GLY A 33 -11.53 -14.99 -18.17
N GLN A 34 -11.19 -14.20 -19.20
CA GLN A 34 -11.73 -14.33 -20.56
C GLN A 34 -10.88 -15.25 -21.45
N MET A 35 -9.81 -15.84 -20.96
CA MET A 35 -9.02 -16.82 -21.71
C MET A 35 -9.90 -18.03 -22.10
N GLU A 36 -9.75 -18.52 -23.32
CA GLU A 36 -10.54 -19.65 -23.85
C GLU A 36 -10.33 -20.94 -23.03
N ASN A 37 -9.12 -21.19 -22.55
CA ASN A 37 -8.76 -22.43 -21.85
C ASN A 37 -8.19 -22.13 -20.46
N ASN A 38 -8.59 -22.93 -19.46
CA ASN A 38 -8.03 -22.94 -18.11
C ASN A 38 -8.07 -21.60 -17.37
N SER A 39 -8.98 -20.68 -17.73
CA SER A 39 -9.04 -19.32 -17.16
C SER A 39 -9.09 -19.28 -15.63
N THR A 40 -9.88 -20.17 -15.00
CA THR A 40 -9.97 -20.24 -13.53
C THR A 40 -8.65 -20.67 -12.88
N ILE A 41 -7.95 -21.65 -13.48
CA ILE A 41 -6.66 -22.14 -12.97
C ILE A 41 -5.60 -21.06 -13.19
N ALA A 42 -5.63 -20.38 -14.35
CA ALA A 42 -4.74 -19.27 -14.68
C ALA A 42 -4.92 -18.09 -13.71
N GLN A 43 -6.18 -17.71 -13.41
CA GLN A 43 -6.47 -16.66 -12.40
C GLN A 43 -5.88 -17.04 -11.02
N GLY A 44 -6.02 -18.31 -10.62
CA GLY A 44 -5.44 -18.80 -9.37
C GLY A 44 -3.93 -18.66 -9.35
N GLY A 45 -3.25 -19.16 -10.41
CA GLY A 45 -1.80 -19.08 -10.53
C GLY A 45 -1.27 -17.64 -10.53
N VAL A 46 -1.88 -16.77 -11.35
CA VAL A 46 -1.53 -15.34 -11.38
C VAL A 46 -1.76 -14.68 -10.03
N GLY A 47 -2.86 -15.01 -9.34
CA GLY A 47 -3.16 -14.48 -8.00
C GLY A 47 -2.05 -14.79 -6.98
N LEU A 48 -1.52 -16.01 -6.96
CA LEU A 48 -0.41 -16.41 -6.08
C LEU A 48 0.85 -15.60 -6.38
N ALA A 49 1.26 -15.55 -7.64
CA ALA A 49 2.46 -14.84 -8.07
C ALA A 49 2.35 -13.31 -7.86
N ALA A 50 1.23 -12.70 -8.25
CA ALA A 50 0.99 -11.28 -8.07
C ALA A 50 0.95 -10.87 -6.59
N GLY A 51 0.36 -11.71 -5.73
CA GLY A 51 0.35 -11.49 -4.28
C GLY A 51 1.74 -11.46 -3.67
N LEU A 52 2.63 -12.38 -4.09
CA LEU A 52 4.02 -12.40 -3.65
C LEU A 52 4.77 -11.14 -4.10
N ILE A 53 4.65 -10.77 -5.38
CA ILE A 53 5.28 -9.56 -5.92
C ILE A 53 4.77 -8.30 -5.22
N ALA A 54 3.47 -8.18 -4.99
CA ALA A 54 2.89 -7.04 -4.28
C ALA A 54 3.44 -6.94 -2.84
N THR A 55 3.55 -8.05 -2.13
CA THR A 55 4.12 -8.10 -0.77
C THR A 55 5.56 -7.60 -0.74
N LEU A 56 6.37 -8.02 -1.71
CA LEU A 56 7.75 -7.57 -1.86
C LEU A 56 7.83 -6.07 -2.17
N ILE A 57 7.05 -5.62 -3.14
CA ILE A 57 7.02 -4.19 -3.48
C ILE A 57 6.58 -3.37 -2.28
N TRP A 58 5.52 -3.74 -1.56
CA TRP A 58 5.05 -2.99 -0.39
C TRP A 58 6.07 -2.93 0.75
N GLY A 59 6.82 -4.02 0.98
CA GLY A 59 7.89 -4.05 1.97
C GLY A 59 9.05 -3.12 1.61
N PHE A 60 9.62 -3.32 0.43
CA PHE A 60 10.81 -2.58 -0.01
C PHE A 60 10.49 -1.15 -0.48
N ALA A 61 9.28 -0.89 -0.96
CA ALA A 61 8.82 0.48 -1.28
C ALA A 61 8.76 1.41 -0.06
N GLN A 62 8.98 0.93 1.16
CA GLN A 62 9.13 1.82 2.33
C GLN A 62 10.33 2.78 2.21
N MET A 63 11.28 2.53 1.29
CA MET A 63 12.30 3.51 0.91
C MET A 63 11.68 4.83 0.42
N ARG A 64 10.52 4.80 -0.26
CA ARG A 64 9.76 5.99 -0.66
C ARG A 64 9.38 6.87 0.53
N THR A 65 9.01 6.25 1.64
CA THR A 65 8.58 6.94 2.86
C THR A 65 9.77 7.63 3.53
N SER A 66 10.93 6.94 3.61
CA SER A 66 12.13 7.49 4.22
C SER A 66 12.67 8.67 3.41
N LEU A 67 12.73 8.53 2.09
CA LEU A 67 13.21 9.59 1.22
C LEU A 67 12.26 10.79 1.19
N SER A 68 10.94 10.55 1.12
CA SER A 68 9.92 11.60 1.18
C SER A 68 10.02 12.44 2.46
N ALA A 69 10.22 11.81 3.62
CA ALA A 69 10.35 12.52 4.90
C ALA A 69 11.60 13.42 4.92
N ILE A 70 12.74 12.92 4.45
CA ILE A 70 13.99 13.71 4.41
C ILE A 70 13.86 14.86 3.41
N ILE A 71 13.35 14.61 2.20
CA ILE A 71 13.17 15.66 1.17
C ILE A 71 12.21 16.73 1.67
N SER A 72 11.03 16.36 2.20
CA SER A 72 10.06 17.32 2.72
C SER A 72 10.65 18.21 3.82
N ARG A 73 11.44 17.63 4.72
CA ARG A 73 12.13 18.36 5.79
C ARG A 73 13.17 19.34 5.23
N GLN A 74 14.02 18.89 4.28
CA GLN A 74 15.01 19.76 3.66
C GLN A 74 14.37 20.82 2.76
N TYR A 75 13.21 20.51 2.17
CA TYR A 75 12.40 21.47 1.41
C TYR A 75 11.87 22.59 2.33
N GLY A 76 11.28 22.24 3.47
CA GLY A 76 10.82 23.21 4.45
C GLY A 76 11.95 24.06 5.06
N ALA A 77 13.11 23.44 5.28
CA ALA A 77 14.31 24.11 5.78
C ALA A 77 15.05 24.95 4.72
N GLN A 78 14.61 24.91 3.45
CA GLN A 78 15.29 25.54 2.30
C GLN A 78 16.76 25.08 2.08
N THR A 79 17.05 23.85 2.46
CA THR A 79 18.40 23.24 2.41
C THR A 79 18.48 22.03 1.49
N ILE A 80 17.72 22.03 0.40
CA ILE A 80 17.65 20.94 -0.59
C ILE A 80 19.03 20.57 -1.17
N SER A 81 19.95 21.54 -1.25
CA SER A 81 21.32 21.31 -1.73
C SER A 81 22.06 20.22 -0.95
N ARG A 82 21.72 20.00 0.34
CA ARG A 82 22.35 18.99 1.20
C ARG A 82 22.03 17.56 0.80
N ILE A 83 20.94 17.34 0.08
CA ILE A 83 20.47 16.01 -0.29
C ILE A 83 20.61 15.72 -1.79
N LYS A 84 21.32 16.56 -2.56
CA LYS A 84 21.49 16.37 -4.01
C LYS A 84 22.13 15.02 -4.36
N SER A 85 23.09 14.55 -3.57
CA SER A 85 23.74 13.24 -3.78
C SER A 85 22.97 12.07 -3.15
N LEU A 86 22.06 12.32 -2.20
CA LEU A 86 21.29 11.28 -1.54
C LEU A 86 20.37 10.56 -2.53
N ILE A 87 19.67 11.31 -3.37
CA ILE A 87 18.65 10.76 -4.28
C ILE A 87 19.26 9.79 -5.30
N PRO A 88 20.31 10.16 -6.09
CA PRO A 88 20.93 9.21 -7.01
C PRO A 88 21.52 7.99 -6.29
N GLN A 89 22.13 8.16 -5.12
CA GLN A 89 22.64 7.04 -4.32
C GLN A 89 21.50 6.08 -3.91
N THR A 90 20.36 6.63 -3.49
CA THR A 90 19.20 5.82 -3.12
C THR A 90 18.59 5.11 -4.32
N LEU A 91 18.52 5.77 -5.49
CA LEU A 91 18.04 5.15 -6.75
C LEU A 91 18.90 3.93 -7.13
N VAL A 92 20.23 4.07 -7.06
CA VAL A 92 21.15 2.95 -7.35
C VAL A 92 20.95 1.81 -6.37
N VAL A 93 20.92 2.10 -5.07
CA VAL A 93 20.72 1.06 -4.05
C VAL A 93 19.37 0.36 -4.24
N THR A 94 18.31 1.11 -4.54
CA THR A 94 16.97 0.52 -4.78
C THR A 94 16.96 -0.37 -6.01
N MET A 95 17.59 0.07 -7.10
CA MET A 95 17.70 -0.73 -8.32
C MET A 95 18.49 -2.03 -8.08
N LEU A 96 19.65 -1.94 -7.42
CA LEU A 96 20.45 -3.10 -7.07
C LEU A 96 19.69 -4.05 -6.14
N THR A 97 18.99 -3.53 -5.15
CA THR A 97 18.12 -4.35 -4.27
C THR A 97 17.05 -5.09 -5.08
N GLY A 98 16.38 -4.41 -6.02
CA GLY A 98 15.38 -5.03 -6.89
C GLY A 98 15.96 -6.12 -7.78
N ILE A 99 17.15 -5.90 -8.37
CA ILE A 99 17.85 -6.90 -9.20
C ILE A 99 18.25 -8.12 -8.35
N ILE A 100 18.87 -7.89 -7.18
CA ILE A 100 19.29 -8.98 -6.28
C ILE A 100 18.07 -9.82 -5.84
N LEU A 101 16.98 -9.16 -5.46
CA LEU A 101 15.75 -9.86 -5.09
C LEU A 101 15.17 -10.65 -6.28
N ALA A 102 15.15 -10.08 -7.48
CA ALA A 102 14.67 -10.76 -8.67
C ALA A 102 15.49 -12.02 -8.96
N ILE A 103 16.82 -11.96 -8.89
CA ILE A 103 17.70 -13.10 -9.09
C ILE A 103 17.48 -14.15 -7.99
N LEU A 104 17.48 -13.76 -6.72
CA LEU A 104 17.33 -14.70 -5.61
C LEU A 104 15.98 -15.42 -5.66
N LEU A 105 14.92 -14.71 -5.98
CA LEU A 105 13.58 -15.29 -6.06
C LEU A 105 13.37 -16.11 -7.33
N GLY A 106 13.94 -15.71 -8.46
CA GLY A 106 13.86 -16.46 -9.70
C GLY A 106 14.53 -17.83 -9.57
N ILE A 107 15.69 -17.91 -8.89
CA ILE A 107 16.40 -19.18 -8.66
C ILE A 107 15.67 -20.07 -7.64
N ASN A 108 14.94 -19.48 -6.70
CA ASN A 108 14.32 -20.22 -5.59
C ASN A 108 12.78 -20.20 -5.64
N TYR A 109 12.17 -19.92 -6.79
CA TYR A 109 10.72 -19.75 -6.85
C TYR A 109 9.95 -20.99 -6.43
N ASP A 110 10.37 -22.15 -6.89
CA ASP A 110 9.80 -23.44 -6.53
C ASP A 110 9.78 -23.64 -5.01
N TYR A 111 10.92 -23.47 -4.33
CA TYR A 111 11.01 -23.57 -2.88
C TYR A 111 10.14 -22.53 -2.17
N VAL A 112 10.16 -21.28 -2.62
CA VAL A 112 9.41 -20.18 -1.99
C VAL A 112 7.91 -20.37 -2.13
N SER A 113 7.43 -20.81 -3.30
CA SER A 113 6.00 -21.04 -3.55
C SER A 113 5.46 -22.20 -2.72
N HIS A 114 6.17 -23.34 -2.66
CA HIS A 114 5.77 -24.47 -1.83
C HIS A 114 5.84 -24.16 -0.33
N PHE A 115 6.84 -23.39 0.10
CA PHE A 115 6.92 -22.94 1.50
C PHE A 115 5.76 -22.01 1.91
N LEU A 116 5.32 -21.14 1.01
CA LEU A 116 4.26 -20.15 1.32
C LEU A 116 2.86 -20.71 1.15
N TYR A 117 2.64 -21.54 0.13
CA TYR A 117 1.31 -21.96 -0.31
C TYR A 117 1.06 -23.46 -0.13
N GLY A 118 2.08 -24.24 0.25
CA GLY A 118 1.97 -25.70 0.38
C GLY A 118 1.91 -26.41 -0.99
N ASP A 119 1.23 -27.56 -1.01
CA ASP A 119 1.05 -28.34 -2.23
C ASP A 119 0.08 -27.63 -3.18
N ILE A 120 0.59 -27.18 -4.32
CA ILE A 120 -0.16 -26.50 -5.37
C ILE A 120 -0.35 -27.49 -6.52
N ASN A 121 -1.53 -27.47 -7.15
CA ASN A 121 -1.76 -28.24 -8.38
C ASN A 121 -0.74 -27.84 -9.45
N ASP A 122 -0.14 -28.83 -10.16
CA ASP A 122 0.94 -28.64 -11.15
C ASP A 122 0.61 -27.57 -12.21
N MET A 123 -0.64 -27.51 -12.66
CA MET A 123 -1.06 -26.56 -13.67
C MET A 123 -1.17 -25.13 -13.10
N THR A 124 -1.68 -24.98 -11.86
CA THR A 124 -1.71 -23.71 -11.14
C THR A 124 -0.30 -23.21 -10.86
N PHE A 125 0.60 -24.12 -10.44
CA PHE A 125 2.01 -23.80 -10.22
C PHE A 125 2.67 -23.31 -11.50
N LYS A 126 2.48 -24.01 -12.62
CA LYS A 126 3.04 -23.62 -13.92
C LYS A 126 2.60 -22.20 -14.33
N PHE A 127 1.30 -21.91 -14.29
CA PHE A 127 0.82 -20.55 -14.60
C PHE A 127 1.38 -19.51 -13.63
N SER A 128 1.55 -19.84 -12.36
CA SER A 128 2.16 -18.98 -11.37
C SER A 128 3.63 -18.70 -11.68
N GLU A 129 4.39 -19.73 -12.06
CA GLU A 129 5.80 -19.64 -12.42
C GLU A 129 6.01 -18.83 -13.70
N ASP A 130 5.26 -19.14 -14.77
CA ASP A 130 5.33 -18.45 -16.06
C ASP A 130 5.07 -16.92 -15.87
N TYR A 131 4.06 -16.57 -15.09
CA TYR A 131 3.79 -15.17 -14.73
C TYR A 131 4.90 -14.58 -13.88
N PHE A 132 5.32 -15.26 -12.82
CA PHE A 132 6.26 -14.74 -11.83
C PHE A 132 7.62 -14.42 -12.43
N ILE A 133 8.20 -15.33 -13.21
CA ILE A 133 9.52 -15.16 -13.80
C ILE A 133 9.57 -13.94 -14.71
N ILE A 134 8.54 -13.71 -15.51
CA ILE A 134 8.45 -12.50 -16.35
C ILE A 134 8.30 -11.25 -15.47
N ARG A 135 7.47 -11.30 -14.44
CA ARG A 135 7.24 -10.18 -13.53
C ARG A 135 8.48 -9.77 -12.73
N LEU A 136 9.45 -10.66 -12.54
CA LEU A 136 10.73 -10.33 -11.90
C LEU A 136 11.52 -9.27 -12.66
N TYR A 137 11.40 -9.18 -13.99
CA TYR A 137 11.99 -8.07 -14.76
C TYR A 137 11.39 -6.71 -14.37
N GLY A 138 10.14 -6.70 -13.97
CA GLY A 138 9.44 -5.50 -13.49
C GLY A 138 9.73 -5.14 -12.03
N LEU A 139 10.23 -6.06 -11.20
CA LEU A 139 10.43 -5.81 -9.78
C LEU A 139 11.37 -4.62 -9.49
N PRO A 140 12.57 -4.50 -10.11
CA PRO A 140 13.41 -3.32 -9.94
C PRO A 140 12.71 -2.02 -10.38
N LEU A 141 11.95 -2.07 -11.47
CA LEU A 141 11.22 -0.92 -12.01
C LEU A 141 10.12 -0.47 -11.04
N GLY A 142 9.34 -1.41 -10.50
CA GLY A 142 8.31 -1.13 -9.50
C GLY A 142 8.86 -0.45 -8.25
N LEU A 143 10.02 -0.90 -7.75
CA LEU A 143 10.71 -0.26 -6.63
C LEU A 143 11.21 1.14 -6.97
N LEU A 144 11.75 1.37 -8.18
CA LEU A 144 12.15 2.69 -8.64
C LEU A 144 10.97 3.64 -8.78
N ILE A 145 9.86 3.21 -9.37
CA ILE A 145 8.62 4.00 -9.49
C ILE A 145 8.17 4.45 -8.10
N ALA A 146 8.09 3.51 -7.14
CA ALA A 146 7.72 3.83 -5.77
C ALA A 146 8.66 4.88 -5.16
N LEU A 147 9.98 4.77 -5.40
CA LEU A 147 10.97 5.72 -4.91
C LEU A 147 10.78 7.11 -5.52
N PHE A 148 10.60 7.22 -6.85
CA PHE A 148 10.31 8.49 -7.53
C PHE A 148 9.05 9.15 -6.99
N PHE A 149 8.00 8.39 -6.70
CA PHE A 149 6.79 8.91 -6.08
C PHE A 149 7.05 9.45 -4.66
N GLY A 150 8.00 8.83 -3.92
CA GLY A 150 8.52 9.40 -2.67
C GLY A 150 9.23 10.73 -2.86
N VAL A 151 10.04 10.86 -3.91
CA VAL A 151 10.72 12.12 -4.27
C VAL A 151 9.69 13.20 -4.59
N PHE A 152 8.74 12.92 -5.48
CA PHE A 152 7.71 13.89 -5.88
C PHE A 152 6.86 14.35 -4.70
N ARG A 153 6.45 13.43 -3.82
CA ARG A 153 5.76 13.76 -2.58
C ARG A 153 6.60 14.66 -1.68
N GLY A 154 7.90 14.36 -1.56
CA GLY A 154 8.84 15.17 -0.80
C GLY A 154 8.93 16.62 -1.30
N PHE A 155 8.77 16.82 -2.61
CA PHE A 155 8.67 18.13 -3.27
C PHE A 155 7.27 18.76 -3.20
N GLN A 156 6.39 18.26 -2.35
CA GLN A 156 5.02 18.78 -2.19
C GLN A 156 4.20 18.67 -3.47
N ASN A 157 4.45 17.65 -4.31
CA ASN A 157 3.70 17.43 -5.53
C ASN A 157 3.33 15.96 -5.71
N THR A 158 2.03 15.66 -5.67
CA THR A 158 1.47 14.33 -5.90
C THR A 158 0.82 14.18 -7.26
N TYR A 159 0.63 15.28 -8.02
CA TYR A 159 0.04 15.25 -9.36
C TYR A 159 0.90 14.43 -10.34
N TRP A 160 2.23 14.54 -10.25
CA TRP A 160 3.11 13.81 -11.15
C TRP A 160 2.97 12.30 -10.96
N ALA A 161 2.92 11.85 -9.71
CA ALA A 161 2.69 10.44 -9.39
C ALA A 161 1.30 9.97 -9.90
N MET A 162 0.26 10.80 -9.75
CA MET A 162 -1.09 10.52 -10.25
C MET A 162 -1.11 10.36 -11.78
N TYR A 163 -0.55 11.31 -12.52
CA TYR A 163 -0.53 11.24 -13.99
C TYR A 163 0.24 10.02 -14.49
N ILE A 164 1.42 9.75 -13.90
CA ILE A 164 2.22 8.58 -14.26
C ILE A 164 1.48 7.29 -13.94
N GLY A 165 0.83 7.22 -12.77
CA GLY A 165 0.04 6.05 -12.38
C GLY A 165 -1.16 5.81 -13.30
N ILE A 166 -1.92 6.85 -13.67
CA ILE A 166 -3.06 6.74 -14.58
C ILE A 166 -2.59 6.31 -15.98
N ILE A 167 -1.54 6.91 -16.52
CA ILE A 167 -0.99 6.54 -17.84
C ILE A 167 -0.51 5.09 -17.82
N GLY A 168 0.22 4.70 -16.76
CA GLY A 168 0.69 3.33 -16.59
C GLY A 168 -0.47 2.33 -16.48
N GLY A 169 -1.51 2.66 -15.72
CA GLY A 169 -2.69 1.82 -15.55
C GLY A 169 -3.48 1.63 -16.86
N ILE A 170 -3.73 2.71 -17.59
CA ILE A 170 -4.41 2.64 -18.91
C ILE A 170 -3.56 1.80 -19.88
N SER A 171 -2.23 2.03 -19.91
CA SER A 171 -1.32 1.25 -20.76
C SER A 171 -1.32 -0.22 -20.41
N ASN A 172 -1.35 -0.55 -19.11
CA ASN A 172 -1.39 -1.94 -18.67
C ASN A 172 -2.68 -2.64 -19.11
N ILE A 173 -3.85 -2.08 -18.83
CA ILE A 173 -5.14 -2.65 -19.23
C ILE A 173 -5.22 -2.82 -20.76
N PHE A 174 -4.74 -1.85 -21.52
CA PHE A 174 -4.71 -1.92 -22.98
C PHE A 174 -3.79 -3.03 -23.49
N LEU A 175 -2.59 -3.14 -22.93
CA LEU A 175 -1.62 -4.18 -23.30
C LEU A 175 -2.08 -5.57 -22.84
N ASP A 176 -2.71 -5.68 -21.66
CA ASP A 176 -3.30 -6.93 -21.19
C ASP A 176 -4.34 -7.45 -22.17
N TYR A 177 -5.24 -6.59 -22.61
CA TYR A 177 -6.25 -6.98 -23.60
C TYR A 177 -5.63 -7.52 -24.89
N ILE A 178 -4.59 -6.86 -25.40
CA ILE A 178 -3.89 -7.25 -26.64
C ILE A 178 -3.06 -8.54 -26.44
N PHE A 179 -2.32 -8.65 -25.33
CA PHE A 179 -1.38 -9.77 -25.17
C PHE A 179 -2.04 -11.03 -24.61
N VAL A 180 -2.99 -10.88 -23.69
CA VAL A 180 -3.68 -12.04 -23.11
C VAL A 180 -4.61 -12.69 -24.11
N LEU A 181 -5.45 -11.89 -24.78
CA LEU A 181 -6.49 -12.39 -25.69
C LEU A 181 -6.03 -12.46 -27.15
N GLY A 182 -4.94 -11.75 -27.49
CA GLY A 182 -4.47 -11.65 -28.86
C GLY A 182 -5.28 -10.67 -29.70
N VAL A 183 -4.85 -10.47 -30.93
CA VAL A 183 -5.54 -9.70 -31.97
C VAL A 183 -5.53 -10.49 -33.25
N ASP A 184 -6.70 -10.81 -33.78
CA ASP A 184 -6.85 -11.62 -34.97
C ASP A 184 -5.88 -11.23 -36.09
N ASN A 185 -5.19 -12.21 -36.64
CA ASN A 185 -4.19 -12.08 -37.71
C ASN A 185 -2.93 -11.26 -37.41
N TYR A 186 -2.78 -10.68 -36.19
CA TYR A 186 -1.61 -9.83 -35.85
C TYR A 186 -0.83 -10.36 -34.65
N ILE A 187 -1.50 -10.71 -33.57
CA ILE A 187 -0.85 -11.13 -32.30
C ILE A 187 -1.54 -12.37 -31.78
N SER A 188 -0.79 -13.48 -31.68
CA SER A 188 -1.31 -14.70 -31.04
C SER A 188 -1.55 -14.48 -29.55
N PRO A 189 -2.62 -15.07 -28.98
CA PRO A 189 -2.87 -15.01 -27.54
C PRO A 189 -1.68 -15.56 -26.76
N MET A 190 -1.15 -14.76 -25.83
CA MET A 190 -0.04 -15.15 -24.95
C MET A 190 -0.54 -15.59 -23.55
N GLY A 191 -1.83 -15.41 -23.27
CA GLY A 191 -2.42 -15.80 -21.99
C GLY A 191 -1.74 -15.14 -20.79
N VAL A 192 -1.35 -15.95 -19.80
CA VAL A 192 -0.74 -15.49 -18.54
C VAL A 192 0.58 -14.78 -18.76
N GLU A 193 1.42 -15.26 -19.69
CA GLU A 193 2.67 -14.59 -20.04
C GLU A 193 2.41 -13.20 -20.62
N GLY A 194 1.34 -13.04 -21.41
CA GLY A 194 0.89 -11.77 -21.95
C GLY A 194 0.58 -10.74 -20.87
N ALA A 195 -0.15 -11.13 -19.84
CA ALA A 195 -0.43 -10.26 -18.68
C ALA A 195 0.85 -9.86 -17.94
N ALA A 196 1.79 -10.79 -17.79
CA ALA A 196 3.07 -10.48 -17.16
C ALA A 196 3.88 -9.45 -17.97
N TRP A 197 3.99 -9.63 -19.29
CA TRP A 197 4.67 -8.67 -20.17
C TRP A 197 3.98 -7.32 -20.25
N ALA A 198 2.65 -7.26 -20.31
CA ALA A 198 1.89 -6.02 -20.27
C ALA A 198 2.22 -5.19 -19.02
N SER A 199 2.27 -5.86 -17.87
CA SER A 199 2.67 -5.23 -16.61
C SER A 199 4.12 -4.71 -16.64
N VAL A 200 5.08 -5.49 -17.16
CA VAL A 200 6.50 -5.08 -17.25
C VAL A 200 6.68 -3.89 -18.19
N ILE A 201 6.05 -3.93 -19.38
CA ILE A 201 6.12 -2.84 -20.36
C ILE A 201 5.51 -1.57 -19.80
N SER A 202 4.37 -1.66 -19.12
CA SER A 202 3.74 -0.52 -18.45
C SER A 202 4.62 0.06 -17.35
N GLN A 203 5.31 -0.78 -16.57
CA GLN A 203 6.29 -0.32 -15.59
C GLN A 203 7.53 0.33 -16.25
N MET A 204 7.97 -0.15 -17.41
CA MET A 204 9.03 0.53 -18.18
C MET A 204 8.59 1.93 -18.62
N LEU A 205 7.36 2.07 -19.14
CA LEU A 205 6.79 3.36 -19.50
C LEU A 205 6.69 4.29 -18.29
N MET A 206 6.16 3.80 -17.18
CA MET A 206 6.06 4.59 -15.94
C MET A 206 7.44 5.03 -15.44
N THR A 207 8.44 4.16 -15.49
CA THR A 207 9.81 4.48 -15.07
C THR A 207 10.40 5.56 -15.97
N LEU A 208 10.21 5.46 -17.29
CA LEU A 208 10.64 6.48 -18.23
C LEU A 208 10.00 7.84 -17.93
N LEU A 209 8.70 7.88 -17.70
CA LEU A 209 7.99 9.09 -17.31
C LEU A 209 8.50 9.64 -15.97
N CYS A 210 8.76 8.77 -14.98
CA CYS A 210 9.38 9.18 -13.72
C CYS A 210 10.73 9.87 -13.94
N VAL A 211 11.59 9.30 -14.77
CA VAL A 211 12.90 9.88 -15.11
C VAL A 211 12.74 11.25 -15.79
N ILE A 212 11.83 11.37 -16.75
CA ILE A 212 11.56 12.63 -17.46
C ILE A 212 11.08 13.70 -16.47
N PHE A 213 10.07 13.39 -15.66
CA PHE A 213 9.55 14.34 -14.67
C PHE A 213 10.61 14.70 -13.62
N PHE A 214 11.41 13.73 -13.19
CA PHE A 214 12.51 13.97 -12.26
C PHE A 214 13.52 14.98 -12.79
N LEU A 215 13.97 14.80 -14.03
CA LEU A 215 14.97 15.69 -14.64
C LEU A 215 14.42 17.08 -14.98
N ILE A 216 13.16 17.18 -15.42
CA ILE A 216 12.57 18.45 -15.86
C ILE A 216 12.00 19.26 -14.67
N LYS A 217 11.44 18.57 -13.66
CA LYS A 217 10.63 19.21 -12.62
C LYS A 217 11.30 19.28 -11.26
N THR A 218 12.47 18.66 -11.09
CA THR A 218 13.23 18.74 -9.83
C THR A 218 14.61 19.33 -10.06
N PRO A 219 15.25 19.94 -9.04
CA PRO A 219 16.61 20.49 -9.17
C PRO A 219 17.69 19.42 -9.07
N PHE A 220 17.35 18.15 -9.26
CA PHE A 220 18.24 17.00 -9.11
C PHE A 220 18.67 16.43 -10.46
N ASN A 221 19.74 15.66 -10.42
CA ASN A 221 20.27 14.91 -11.56
C ASN A 221 20.78 13.54 -11.06
N PHE A 222 21.22 12.69 -11.98
CA PHE A 222 21.77 11.36 -11.68
C PHE A 222 23.28 11.37 -11.35
N LYS A 223 23.87 12.53 -11.07
CA LYS A 223 25.31 12.62 -10.76
C LYS A 223 25.60 11.94 -9.42
N ILE A 224 26.24 10.80 -9.47
CA ILE A 224 26.69 10.06 -8.30
C ILE A 224 28.02 10.67 -7.82
N THR A 225 28.13 10.87 -6.52
CA THR A 225 29.35 11.30 -5.86
C THR A 225 30.00 10.14 -5.12
N ASN A 226 31.33 10.09 -5.09
CA ASN A 226 32.08 9.04 -4.40
C ASN A 226 31.92 9.09 -2.86
N ARG A 227 31.39 10.20 -2.33
CA ARG A 227 31.15 10.34 -0.90
C ARG A 227 29.70 10.01 -0.59
N ILE A 228 29.48 9.13 0.38
CA ILE A 228 28.13 8.80 0.89
C ILE A 228 27.53 10.06 1.51
N ASN A 229 26.29 10.35 1.14
CA ASN A 229 25.56 11.50 1.70
C ASN A 229 25.35 11.33 3.21
N PRO A 230 25.55 12.38 4.04
CA PRO A 230 25.34 12.28 5.49
C PRO A 230 23.95 11.81 5.91
N PHE A 231 22.90 12.08 5.10
CA PHE A 231 21.54 11.63 5.36
C PHE A 231 21.28 10.16 4.97
N PHE A 232 22.22 9.48 4.33
CA PHE A 232 22.04 8.10 3.87
C PHE A 232 21.78 7.13 5.03
N LYS A 233 22.52 7.27 6.13
CA LYS A 233 22.32 6.47 7.36
C LYS A 233 20.93 6.71 7.96
N GLU A 234 20.48 7.97 8.03
CA GLU A 234 19.15 8.32 8.52
C GLU A 234 18.07 7.69 7.63
N MET A 235 18.24 7.78 6.31
CA MET A 235 17.33 7.18 5.33
C MET A 235 17.20 5.66 5.54
N LEU A 236 18.31 4.95 5.69
CA LEU A 236 18.30 3.51 5.96
C LEU A 236 17.64 3.18 7.30
N LEU A 237 17.89 3.95 8.36
CA LEU A 237 17.25 3.72 9.65
C LEU A 237 15.73 3.92 9.58
N ILE A 238 15.25 4.96 8.90
CA ILE A 238 13.82 5.15 8.67
C ILE A 238 13.26 3.99 7.86
N PHE A 239 13.92 3.59 6.77
CA PHE A 239 13.53 2.47 5.93
C PHE A 239 13.41 1.17 6.75
N MET A 240 14.44 0.78 7.50
CA MET A 240 14.43 -0.46 8.29
C MET A 240 13.30 -0.48 9.31
N ASN A 241 13.06 0.64 10.01
CA ASN A 241 11.96 0.74 10.95
C ASN A 241 10.59 0.62 10.25
N MET A 242 10.43 1.23 9.08
CA MET A 242 9.21 1.15 8.28
C MET A 242 9.03 -0.24 7.65
N PHE A 243 10.11 -0.90 7.25
CA PHE A 243 10.09 -2.28 6.77
C PHE A 243 9.60 -3.24 7.87
N ILE A 244 10.22 -3.20 9.06
CA ILE A 244 9.78 -4.00 10.22
C ILE A 244 8.31 -3.72 10.55
N ARG A 245 7.90 -2.44 10.55
CA ARG A 245 6.50 -2.05 10.74
C ARG A 245 5.58 -2.73 9.74
N THR A 246 5.96 -2.75 8.46
CA THR A 246 5.16 -3.38 7.40
C THR A 246 5.08 -4.90 7.58
N MET A 247 6.17 -5.56 8.01
CA MET A 247 6.15 -6.99 8.31
C MET A 247 5.18 -7.31 9.47
N VAL A 248 5.22 -6.52 10.55
CA VAL A 248 4.29 -6.69 11.67
C VAL A 248 2.83 -6.45 11.25
N LEU A 249 2.59 -5.49 10.35
CA LEU A 249 1.25 -5.24 9.81
C LEU A 249 0.75 -6.44 9.00
N ASN A 250 1.57 -6.97 8.10
CA ASN A 250 1.22 -8.18 7.33
C ASN A 250 1.00 -9.40 8.24
N PHE A 251 1.79 -9.55 9.30
CA PHE A 251 1.59 -10.60 10.30
C PHE A 251 0.19 -10.54 10.93
N VAL A 252 -0.31 -9.35 11.30
CA VAL A 252 -1.68 -9.19 11.82
C VAL A 252 -2.71 -9.68 10.80
N PHE A 253 -2.57 -9.33 9.52
CA PHE A 253 -3.52 -9.78 8.48
C PHE A 253 -3.44 -11.27 8.21
N ILE A 254 -2.24 -11.86 8.23
CA ILE A 254 -2.07 -13.32 8.10
C ILE A 254 -2.76 -14.05 9.26
N ILE A 255 -2.57 -13.60 10.49
CA ILE A 255 -3.26 -14.17 11.67
C ILE A 255 -4.77 -14.01 11.55
N SER A 256 -5.26 -12.82 11.18
CA SER A 256 -6.69 -12.57 10.98
C SER A 256 -7.30 -13.52 9.95
N ASN A 257 -6.62 -13.70 8.81
CA ASN A 257 -7.04 -14.62 7.75
C ASN A 257 -7.06 -16.08 8.23
N ARG A 258 -6.02 -16.49 8.99
CA ARG A 258 -5.92 -17.85 9.55
C ARG A 258 -7.09 -18.15 10.51
N TYR A 259 -7.44 -17.21 11.41
CA TYR A 259 -8.60 -17.38 12.29
C TYR A 259 -9.91 -17.38 11.48
N ALA A 260 -10.07 -16.50 10.51
CA ALA A 260 -11.26 -16.51 9.65
C ALA A 260 -11.42 -17.85 8.91
N ASN A 261 -10.32 -18.44 8.43
CA ASN A 261 -10.33 -19.75 7.79
C ASN A 261 -10.64 -20.90 8.76
N SER A 262 -10.18 -20.85 10.02
CA SER A 262 -10.49 -21.88 11.03
C SER A 262 -11.97 -21.93 11.39
N TYR A 263 -12.72 -20.85 11.17
CA TYR A 263 -14.19 -20.80 11.37
C TYR A 263 -14.99 -21.28 10.15
N GLY A 264 -14.32 -21.78 9.13
CA GLY A 264 -14.92 -22.35 7.92
C GLY A 264 -14.92 -21.42 6.71
N SER A 265 -15.23 -22.01 5.55
CA SER A 265 -15.16 -21.34 4.24
C SER A 265 -16.08 -20.12 4.13
N ASN A 266 -17.28 -20.17 4.71
CA ASN A 266 -18.22 -19.05 4.72
C ASN A 266 -17.65 -17.85 5.50
N SER A 267 -17.01 -18.11 6.64
CA SER A 267 -16.36 -17.09 7.47
C SER A 267 -15.16 -16.46 6.77
N LEU A 268 -14.35 -17.25 6.05
CA LEU A 268 -13.25 -16.76 5.26
C LEU A 268 -13.73 -15.86 4.10
N ALA A 269 -14.79 -16.28 3.40
CA ALA A 269 -15.38 -15.47 2.33
C ALA A 269 -15.95 -14.15 2.87
N ALA A 270 -16.71 -14.18 3.97
CA ALA A 270 -17.25 -13.01 4.64
C ALA A 270 -16.14 -12.07 5.15
N TYR A 271 -15.05 -12.61 5.73
CA TYR A 271 -13.86 -11.85 6.12
C TYR A 271 -13.25 -11.13 4.92
N THR A 272 -13.09 -11.82 3.80
CA THR A 272 -12.47 -11.27 2.59
C THR A 272 -13.29 -10.09 2.04
N ILE A 273 -14.61 -10.22 2.00
CA ILE A 273 -15.52 -9.14 1.58
C ILE A 273 -15.36 -7.92 2.52
N ALA A 274 -15.50 -8.13 3.82
CA ALA A 274 -15.40 -7.07 4.83
C ALA A 274 -14.02 -6.39 4.83
N TYR A 275 -12.93 -7.17 4.65
CA TYR A 275 -11.57 -6.68 4.55
C TYR A 275 -11.36 -5.79 3.32
N ASN A 276 -11.86 -6.20 2.15
CA ASN A 276 -11.75 -5.39 0.93
C ASN A 276 -12.48 -4.05 1.06
N ILE A 277 -13.66 -4.04 1.68
CA ILE A 277 -14.42 -2.81 1.96
C ILE A 277 -13.66 -1.92 2.96
N TRP A 278 -13.07 -2.51 3.98
CA TRP A 278 -12.24 -1.79 4.95
C TRP A 278 -11.00 -1.15 4.31
N ILE A 279 -10.28 -1.88 3.43
CA ILE A 279 -9.14 -1.37 2.67
C ILE A 279 -9.57 -0.27 1.69
N PHE A 280 -10.71 -0.44 1.00
CA PHE A 280 -11.26 0.59 0.13
C PHE A 280 -11.52 1.90 0.89
N SER A 281 -12.10 1.83 2.08
CA SER A 281 -12.26 2.99 2.96
C SER A 281 -10.93 3.64 3.33
N ALA A 282 -9.92 2.81 3.59
CA ALA A 282 -8.58 3.28 3.93
C ALA A 282 -7.94 4.12 2.81
N PHE A 283 -8.20 3.82 1.53
CA PHE A 283 -7.64 4.60 0.41
C PHE A 283 -8.07 6.07 0.40
N PHE A 284 -9.32 6.36 0.77
CA PHE A 284 -9.80 7.74 0.88
C PHE A 284 -9.11 8.50 2.03
N ILE A 285 -8.98 7.85 3.17
CA ILE A 285 -8.35 8.43 4.36
C ILE A 285 -6.84 8.58 4.13
N ASP A 286 -6.20 7.58 3.49
CA ASP A 286 -4.76 7.57 3.24
C ASP A 286 -4.33 8.64 2.23
N GLY A 287 -5.19 9.06 1.31
CA GLY A 287 -4.92 10.21 0.46
C GLY A 287 -4.65 11.49 1.27
N TYR A 288 -5.46 11.78 2.27
CA TYR A 288 -5.22 12.90 3.19
C TYR A 288 -4.05 12.64 4.15
N SER A 289 -3.80 11.40 4.52
CA SER A 289 -2.62 10.99 5.29
C SER A 289 -1.33 11.22 4.49
N ASN A 290 -1.36 10.99 3.19
CA ASN A 290 -0.25 11.28 2.28
C ASN A 290 0.05 12.80 2.19
N ALA A 291 -0.99 13.65 2.19
CA ALA A 291 -0.81 15.10 2.33
C ALA A 291 -0.20 15.45 3.69
N GLY A 292 -0.64 14.77 4.76
CA GLY A 292 -0.05 14.88 6.09
C GLY A 292 1.43 14.53 6.13
N ASN A 293 1.84 13.48 5.42
CA ASN A 293 3.25 13.10 5.28
C ASN A 293 4.07 14.23 4.65
N ALA A 294 3.65 14.76 3.50
CA ALA A 294 4.37 15.81 2.80
C ALA A 294 4.45 17.11 3.63
N LEU A 295 3.34 17.56 4.18
CA LEU A 295 3.26 18.84 4.90
C LEU A 295 3.87 18.79 6.31
N ALA A 296 3.77 17.65 7.02
CA ALA A 296 4.41 17.51 8.32
C ALA A 296 5.94 17.57 8.21
N GLY A 297 6.52 16.92 7.21
CA GLY A 297 7.95 17.04 6.92
C GLY A 297 8.37 18.47 6.60
N LYS A 298 7.59 19.19 5.78
CA LYS A 298 7.81 20.60 5.45
C LYS A 298 7.78 21.48 6.70
N TYR A 299 6.73 21.37 7.52
CA TYR A 299 6.57 22.27 8.69
C TYR A 299 7.57 21.98 9.80
N ILE A 300 8.01 20.73 9.99
CA ILE A 300 9.12 20.46 10.92
C ILE A 300 10.44 21.02 10.39
N GLY A 301 10.65 21.02 9.06
CA GLY A 301 11.79 21.68 8.42
C GLY A 301 11.77 23.19 8.60
N GLU A 302 10.60 23.83 8.51
CA GLU A 302 10.36 25.24 8.80
C GLU A 302 10.51 25.57 10.30
N LYS A 303 10.64 24.57 11.19
CA LYS A 303 10.60 24.72 12.66
C LYS A 303 9.30 25.39 13.16
N ASN A 304 8.17 25.11 12.49
CA ASN A 304 6.90 25.75 12.76
C ASN A 304 5.90 24.77 13.40
N ASN A 305 6.03 24.60 14.74
CA ASN A 305 5.16 23.70 15.50
C ASN A 305 3.70 24.15 15.48
N GLU A 306 3.42 25.45 15.35
CA GLU A 306 2.05 25.96 15.27
C GLU A 306 1.34 25.53 13.99
N LYS A 307 2.02 25.63 12.84
CA LYS A 307 1.50 25.09 11.56
C LYS A 307 1.33 23.57 11.63
N LEU A 308 2.26 22.86 12.23
CA LEU A 308 2.19 21.41 12.41
C LEU A 308 0.99 21.01 13.28
N LYS A 309 0.73 21.71 14.38
CA LYS A 309 -0.44 21.50 15.25
C LYS A 309 -1.75 21.76 14.49
N LYS A 310 -1.81 22.86 13.74
CA LYS A 310 -2.99 23.18 12.89
C LYS A 310 -3.21 22.11 11.81
N LEU A 311 -2.14 21.61 11.21
CA LEU A 311 -2.19 20.52 10.23
C LEU A 311 -2.83 19.26 10.82
N GLY A 312 -2.30 18.78 11.97
CA GLY A 312 -2.83 17.59 12.63
C GLY A 312 -4.31 17.71 12.95
N ASN A 313 -4.73 18.84 13.53
CA ASN A 313 -6.13 19.09 13.86
C ASN A 313 -7.02 19.17 12.62
N THR A 314 -6.53 19.78 11.53
CA THR A 314 -7.30 19.91 10.28
C THR A 314 -7.47 18.58 9.58
N LEU A 315 -6.39 17.80 9.45
CA LEU A 315 -6.44 16.48 8.84
C LEU A 315 -7.32 15.51 9.64
N LEU A 316 -7.21 15.53 10.97
CA LEU A 316 -8.06 14.72 11.82
C LEU A 316 -9.55 15.05 11.61
N LYS A 317 -9.91 16.33 11.58
CA LYS A 317 -11.30 16.76 11.31
C LYS A 317 -11.79 16.34 9.93
N ILE A 318 -10.94 16.41 8.90
CA ILE A 318 -11.31 16.01 7.54
C ILE A 318 -11.49 14.50 7.48
N ASN A 319 -10.55 13.72 8.01
CA ASN A 319 -10.58 12.28 7.95
C ASN A 319 -11.72 11.68 8.79
N ILE A 320 -12.04 12.27 9.95
CA ILE A 320 -13.24 11.88 10.72
C ILE A 320 -14.52 12.16 9.92
N LYS A 321 -14.62 13.31 9.22
CA LYS A 321 -15.78 13.59 8.37
C LYS A 321 -15.92 12.56 7.24
N ILE A 322 -14.81 12.21 6.56
CA ILE A 322 -14.81 11.17 5.53
C ILE A 322 -15.25 9.84 6.13
N ALA A 323 -14.71 9.46 7.28
CA ALA A 323 -15.07 8.23 7.98
C ALA A 323 -16.56 8.18 8.36
N ILE A 324 -17.14 9.30 8.81
CA ILE A 324 -18.58 9.40 9.12
C ILE A 324 -19.41 9.27 7.84
N VAL A 325 -19.00 9.90 6.74
CA VAL A 325 -19.70 9.76 5.44
C VAL A 325 -19.67 8.31 4.97
N LEU A 326 -18.51 7.63 5.05
CA LEU A 326 -18.39 6.20 4.72
C LEU A 326 -19.22 5.33 5.66
N MET A 327 -19.22 5.63 6.96
CA MET A 327 -20.04 4.95 7.95
C MET A 327 -21.53 5.05 7.59
N CYS A 328 -22.04 6.24 7.30
CA CYS A 328 -23.44 6.43 6.88
C CYS A 328 -23.74 5.70 5.56
N PHE A 329 -22.84 5.79 4.58
CA PHE A 329 -22.99 5.12 3.29
C PHE A 329 -23.09 3.60 3.46
N TYR A 330 -22.20 2.99 4.21
CA TYR A 330 -22.25 1.54 4.49
C TYR A 330 -23.45 1.13 5.34
N THR A 331 -23.93 2.00 6.23
CA THR A 331 -25.15 1.73 7.01
C THR A 331 -26.38 1.70 6.11
N ILE A 332 -26.47 2.63 5.14
CA ILE A 332 -27.59 2.67 4.17
C ILE A 332 -27.57 1.44 3.25
N LEU A 333 -26.38 1.01 2.83
CA LEU A 333 -26.21 -0.10 1.90
C LEU A 333 -25.98 -1.45 2.62
N TYR A 334 -26.21 -1.53 3.93
CA TYR A 334 -25.83 -2.66 4.76
C TYR A 334 -26.29 -4.02 4.21
N GLN A 335 -27.56 -4.13 3.88
CA GLN A 335 -28.14 -5.37 3.35
C GLN A 335 -27.78 -5.64 1.89
N LEU A 336 -27.48 -4.59 1.11
CA LEU A 336 -27.15 -4.72 -0.30
C LEU A 336 -25.72 -5.17 -0.55
N ILE A 337 -24.78 -4.75 0.30
CA ILE A 337 -23.33 -4.97 0.08
C ILE A 337 -23.01 -6.46 0.04
N GLY A 338 -23.53 -7.27 0.98
CA GLY A 338 -23.29 -8.71 1.00
C GLY A 338 -23.67 -9.38 -0.32
N GLY A 339 -24.87 -9.09 -0.81
CA GLY A 339 -25.43 -9.65 -2.05
C GLY A 339 -24.72 -9.18 -3.33
N ILE A 340 -24.05 -8.02 -3.32
CA ILE A 340 -23.23 -7.56 -4.47
C ILE A 340 -21.99 -8.43 -4.64
N PHE A 341 -21.38 -8.89 -3.53
CA PHE A 341 -20.10 -9.61 -3.54
C PHE A 341 -20.28 -11.14 -3.53
N ASN A 342 -21.39 -11.66 -3.04
CA ASN A 342 -21.62 -13.10 -2.95
C ASN A 342 -23.12 -13.42 -3.06
N SER A 343 -23.45 -14.54 -3.71
CA SER A 343 -24.83 -15.04 -3.85
C SER A 343 -25.19 -16.11 -2.81
N ASN A 344 -24.24 -16.59 -2.02
CA ASN A 344 -24.48 -17.61 -0.99
C ASN A 344 -25.03 -16.94 0.28
N GLU A 345 -26.26 -17.27 0.64
CA GLU A 345 -26.96 -16.71 1.80
C GLU A 345 -26.19 -16.91 3.12
N ASN A 346 -25.53 -18.06 3.31
CA ASN A 346 -24.73 -18.32 4.51
C ASN A 346 -23.52 -17.39 4.61
N VAL A 347 -22.90 -17.02 3.49
CA VAL A 347 -21.78 -16.04 3.48
C VAL A 347 -22.30 -14.64 3.79
N ILE A 348 -23.46 -14.26 3.23
CA ILE A 348 -24.10 -12.97 3.46
C ILE A 348 -24.48 -12.83 4.94
N GLU A 349 -25.09 -13.85 5.53
CA GLU A 349 -25.45 -13.85 6.96
C GLU A 349 -24.23 -13.66 7.87
N VAL A 350 -23.15 -14.42 7.64
CA VAL A 350 -21.89 -14.27 8.40
C VAL A 350 -21.29 -12.88 8.20
N PHE A 351 -21.32 -12.33 6.97
CA PHE A 351 -20.86 -10.99 6.67
C PHE A 351 -21.66 -9.92 7.42
N GLU A 352 -22.99 -9.99 7.38
CA GLU A 352 -23.87 -9.04 8.08
C GLU A 352 -23.63 -9.09 9.59
N ASN A 353 -23.45 -10.27 10.17
CA ASN A 353 -23.19 -10.44 11.60
C ASN A 353 -21.91 -9.73 12.10
N VAL A 354 -20.95 -9.41 11.21
CA VAL A 354 -19.69 -8.75 11.60
C VAL A 354 -19.51 -7.35 11.01
N PHE A 355 -20.19 -7.03 9.91
CA PHE A 355 -19.94 -5.81 9.15
C PHE A 355 -20.25 -4.52 9.93
N TRP A 356 -21.18 -4.56 10.86
CA TRP A 356 -21.47 -3.43 11.75
C TRP A 356 -20.24 -2.98 12.57
N ILE A 357 -19.32 -3.91 12.91
CA ILE A 357 -18.07 -3.58 13.61
C ILE A 357 -17.17 -2.77 12.67
N VAL A 358 -17.06 -3.19 11.40
CA VAL A 358 -16.28 -2.46 10.38
C VAL A 358 -16.82 -1.05 10.20
N ILE A 359 -18.15 -0.89 10.19
CA ILE A 359 -18.82 0.41 10.07
C ILE A 359 -18.50 1.30 11.27
N LEU A 360 -18.69 0.81 12.49
CA LEU A 360 -18.45 1.58 13.71
C LEU A 360 -16.97 1.89 13.95
N ALA A 361 -16.06 1.08 13.43
CA ALA A 361 -14.63 1.30 13.54
C ALA A 361 -14.10 2.42 12.64
N GLN A 362 -14.83 2.88 11.61
CA GLN A 362 -14.33 3.85 10.63
C GLN A 362 -13.79 5.16 11.26
N PRO A 363 -14.49 5.82 12.21
CA PRO A 363 -13.96 7.03 12.86
C PRO A 363 -12.65 6.78 13.63
N PHE A 364 -12.52 5.63 14.30
CA PHE A 364 -11.31 5.26 15.05
C PHE A 364 -10.15 4.93 14.10
N ASN A 365 -10.43 4.22 13.02
CA ASN A 365 -9.46 3.91 11.97
C ASN A 365 -8.90 5.21 11.35
N SER A 366 -9.75 6.22 11.16
CA SER A 366 -9.33 7.50 10.59
C SER A 366 -8.32 8.22 11.46
N ILE A 367 -8.39 8.10 12.79
CA ILE A 367 -7.40 8.65 13.72
C ILE A 367 -6.04 7.99 13.49
N ALA A 368 -6.02 6.65 13.46
CA ALA A 368 -4.79 5.88 13.26
C ALA A 368 -4.12 6.23 11.92
N PHE A 369 -4.85 6.22 10.82
CA PHE A 369 -4.32 6.55 9.49
C PHE A 369 -3.83 8.00 9.39
N THR A 370 -4.55 8.97 10.00
CA THR A 370 -4.14 10.38 9.99
C THR A 370 -2.77 10.57 10.63
N PHE A 371 -2.58 10.05 11.83
CA PHE A 371 -1.32 10.23 12.55
C PHE A 371 -0.22 9.32 12.02
N ASP A 372 -0.54 8.17 11.45
CA ASP A 372 0.42 7.35 10.71
C ASP A 372 1.07 8.16 9.57
N GLY A 373 0.26 8.87 8.77
CA GLY A 373 0.77 9.75 7.70
C GLY A 373 1.65 10.89 8.22
N ILE A 374 1.22 11.58 9.27
CA ILE A 374 1.98 12.68 9.88
C ILE A 374 3.33 12.17 10.41
N PHE A 375 3.35 11.07 11.15
CA PHE A 375 4.59 10.50 11.71
C PHE A 375 5.55 10.01 10.64
N LYS A 376 5.05 9.51 9.50
CA LYS A 376 5.86 9.21 8.31
C LYS A 376 6.57 10.48 7.83
N GLY A 377 5.86 11.61 7.72
CA GLY A 377 6.43 12.89 7.31
C GLY A 377 7.44 13.46 8.29
N LEU A 378 7.21 13.29 9.58
CA LEU A 378 8.15 13.68 10.64
C LEU A 378 9.43 12.84 10.66
N GLY A 379 9.49 11.72 9.91
CA GLY A 379 10.59 10.76 9.95
C GLY A 379 10.66 9.95 11.26
N LYS A 380 9.60 9.98 12.07
CA LYS A 380 9.53 9.28 13.37
C LYS A 380 9.13 7.81 13.20
N ALA A 381 9.88 7.08 12.37
CA ALA A 381 9.61 5.70 12.03
C ALA A 381 9.71 4.73 13.23
N VAL A 382 10.56 5.03 14.21
CA VAL A 382 10.67 4.27 15.46
C VAL A 382 9.35 4.29 16.25
N ASP A 383 8.71 5.46 16.32
CA ASP A 383 7.42 5.59 17.01
C ASP A 383 6.34 4.78 16.31
N LEU A 384 6.30 4.80 14.97
CA LEU A 384 5.36 4.01 14.18
C LEU A 384 5.56 2.51 14.36
N ARG A 385 6.82 2.04 14.27
CA ARG A 385 7.18 0.64 14.49
C ARG A 385 6.79 0.19 15.89
N ASN A 386 7.20 0.91 16.92
CA ASN A 386 6.95 0.53 18.31
C ASN A 386 5.46 0.52 18.63
N THR A 387 4.70 1.52 18.15
CA THR A 387 3.24 1.55 18.31
C THR A 387 2.59 0.34 17.65
N LEU A 388 3.05 -0.08 16.47
CA LEU A 388 2.50 -1.24 15.81
C LEU A 388 2.86 -2.55 16.53
N ILE A 389 4.11 -2.72 16.94
CA ILE A 389 4.57 -3.90 17.70
C ILE A 389 3.77 -4.03 19.01
N ILE A 390 3.70 -2.96 19.80
CA ILE A 390 2.94 -2.96 21.07
C ILE A 390 1.46 -3.25 20.79
N GLY A 391 0.87 -2.60 19.80
CA GLY A 391 -0.52 -2.84 19.41
C GLY A 391 -0.78 -4.30 19.04
N THR A 392 0.14 -4.91 18.30
CA THR A 392 0.01 -6.31 17.87
C THR A 392 0.12 -7.28 19.05
N PHE A 393 1.19 -7.18 19.84
CA PHE A 393 1.48 -8.17 20.88
C PHE A 393 0.72 -7.96 22.19
N LEU A 394 0.29 -6.72 22.53
CA LEU A 394 -0.45 -6.44 23.76
C LEU A 394 -1.95 -6.22 23.55
N PHE A 395 -2.40 -5.92 22.33
CA PHE A 395 -3.82 -5.67 22.08
C PHE A 395 -4.40 -6.68 21.07
N PHE A 396 -3.83 -6.85 19.87
CA PHE A 396 -4.41 -7.72 18.87
C PHE A 396 -4.36 -9.19 19.29
N ILE A 397 -3.16 -9.73 19.56
CA ILE A 397 -2.98 -11.16 19.88
C ILE A 397 -3.74 -11.58 21.14
N PRO A 398 -3.65 -10.86 22.28
CA PRO A 398 -4.41 -11.25 23.47
C PRO A 398 -5.92 -11.15 23.24
N THR A 399 -6.40 -10.12 22.53
CA THR A 399 -7.83 -9.95 22.28
C THR A 399 -8.37 -11.06 21.40
N ILE A 400 -7.71 -11.40 20.29
CA ILE A 400 -8.19 -12.46 19.40
C ILE A 400 -8.17 -13.82 20.10
N TYR A 401 -7.09 -14.12 20.84
CA TYR A 401 -6.96 -15.38 21.59
C TYR A 401 -8.04 -15.53 22.69
N LEU A 402 -8.25 -14.49 23.51
CA LEU A 402 -9.24 -14.53 24.58
C LEU A 402 -10.67 -14.58 24.03
N LEU A 403 -10.96 -13.84 22.98
CA LEU A 403 -12.29 -13.86 22.36
C LEU A 403 -12.57 -15.18 21.63
N ASP A 404 -11.57 -15.80 21.02
CA ASP A 404 -11.69 -17.10 20.38
C ASP A 404 -12.09 -18.20 21.38
N LEU A 405 -11.60 -18.15 22.63
CA LEU A 405 -12.00 -19.07 23.70
C LEU A 405 -13.47 -18.92 24.13
N ILE A 406 -14.05 -17.73 23.95
CA ILE A 406 -15.41 -17.40 24.43
C ILE A 406 -16.41 -17.44 23.27
N ILE A 407 -16.05 -16.87 22.14
CA ILE A 407 -16.85 -16.71 20.94
C ILE A 407 -16.00 -17.10 19.72
N PRO A 408 -15.87 -18.40 19.41
CA PRO A 408 -15.05 -18.86 18.27
C PRO A 408 -15.77 -18.57 16.94
N GLN A 409 -15.87 -17.32 16.58
CA GLN A 409 -16.56 -16.83 15.38
C GLN A 409 -15.81 -15.63 14.78
N LEU A 410 -16.14 -15.29 13.53
CA LEU A 410 -15.52 -14.19 12.80
C LEU A 410 -15.59 -12.83 13.52
N ILE A 411 -16.56 -12.62 14.40
CA ILE A 411 -16.70 -11.42 15.21
C ILE A 411 -15.46 -11.15 16.08
N SER A 412 -14.80 -12.21 16.58
CA SER A 412 -13.58 -12.11 17.40
C SER A 412 -12.42 -11.47 16.65
N VAL A 413 -12.29 -11.77 15.35
CA VAL A 413 -11.27 -11.18 14.47
C VAL A 413 -11.49 -9.68 14.33
N TRP A 414 -12.73 -9.24 14.07
CA TRP A 414 -13.03 -7.83 13.84
C TRP A 414 -12.96 -6.99 15.11
N ILE A 415 -13.32 -7.54 16.26
CA ILE A 415 -13.12 -6.88 17.55
C ILE A 415 -11.62 -6.71 17.83
N ALA A 416 -10.81 -7.76 17.61
CA ALA A 416 -9.36 -7.68 17.81
C ALA A 416 -8.70 -6.65 16.87
N LEU A 417 -9.09 -6.62 15.60
CA LEU A 417 -8.64 -5.59 14.64
C LEU A 417 -9.04 -4.18 15.08
N SER A 418 -10.26 -4.02 15.60
CA SER A 418 -10.75 -2.73 16.09
C SER A 418 -10.00 -2.26 17.34
N ALA A 419 -9.74 -3.14 18.30
CA ALA A 419 -8.92 -2.84 19.48
C ALA A 419 -7.49 -2.42 19.10
N TRP A 420 -6.90 -3.14 18.14
CA TRP A 420 -5.58 -2.81 17.60
C TRP A 420 -5.54 -1.44 16.94
N MET A 421 -6.53 -1.10 16.12
CA MET A 421 -6.62 0.20 15.45
C MET A 421 -6.87 1.34 16.44
N LEU A 422 -7.70 1.10 17.45
CA LEU A 422 -7.98 2.07 18.51
C LEU A 422 -6.71 2.42 19.30
N TYR A 423 -5.95 1.39 19.73
CA TYR A 423 -4.67 1.61 20.41
C TYR A 423 -3.69 2.41 19.53
N ARG A 424 -3.55 2.06 18.25
CA ARG A 424 -2.67 2.77 17.31
C ARG A 424 -3.06 4.24 17.19
N GLY A 425 -4.35 4.51 17.02
CA GLY A 425 -4.87 5.87 16.89
C GLY A 425 -4.60 6.72 18.14
N ILE A 426 -4.95 6.21 19.32
CA ILE A 426 -4.77 6.90 20.60
C ILE A 426 -3.29 7.13 20.90
N SER A 427 -2.44 6.09 20.75
CA SER A 427 -1.01 6.18 21.01
C SER A 427 -0.34 7.24 20.15
N LEU A 428 -0.61 7.26 18.84
CA LEU A 428 -0.03 8.24 17.93
C LEU A 428 -0.57 9.66 18.17
N LEU A 429 -1.86 9.80 18.47
CA LEU A 429 -2.46 11.09 18.84
C LEU A 429 -1.80 11.70 20.09
N VAL A 430 -1.61 10.88 21.14
CA VAL A 430 -0.97 11.33 22.39
C VAL A 430 0.48 11.74 22.14
N LYS A 431 1.23 10.94 21.39
CA LYS A 431 2.61 11.25 21.00
C LYS A 431 2.69 12.54 20.16
N PHE A 432 1.77 12.72 19.22
CA PHE A 432 1.70 13.94 18.41
C PHE A 432 1.47 15.19 19.27
N ARG A 433 0.52 15.12 20.20
CA ARG A 433 0.25 16.25 21.13
C ARG A 433 1.48 16.61 21.96
N LYS A 434 2.30 15.64 22.37
CA LYS A 434 3.56 15.91 23.06
C LYS A 434 4.56 16.65 22.16
N ILE A 435 4.69 16.24 20.88
CA ILE A 435 5.63 16.84 19.92
C ILE A 435 5.27 18.31 19.64
N VAL A 436 3.98 18.64 19.50
CA VAL A 436 3.57 20.01 19.11
C VAL A 436 3.42 20.98 20.30
N ASN A 437 3.48 20.47 21.52
CA ASN A 437 3.44 21.27 22.75
C ASN A 437 4.84 21.40 23.40
N SER A 438 5.85 20.66 22.94
CA SER A 438 7.27 20.83 23.25
C SER A 438 7.90 21.88 22.34
#